data_9f47ff27e01093f78064f90a91deafa0
#
_entry.id   9f47ff27e01093f78064f90a91deafa0
#
_cell.length_a   1.000
_cell.length_b   1.000
_cell.length_c   1.000
_cell.angle_alpha   90.00
_cell.angle_beta   90.00
_cell.angle_gamma   90.00
#
_symmetry.space_group_name_H-M   'P 1'
#
loop_
_entity.id
_entity.type
_entity.pdbx_description
1 polymer ?
#
loop_
_entity_poly.entity_id
_entity_poly.type
_entity_poly.pdbx_seq_one_letter_code
_entity_poly.pdbx_strand_id
1 'polypeptide(L)'
;MARLHETLQTTLPIDRAFAFVADFSNAERWDPGVAWSKAVANSTPRVGTEYELGVRLGGRVAPMSYRITLIDPAKRVVLGGRGSNVSAVDDIRFEQTDGGTRIDYTADIELTGWMRLAAPFAGRAFASIARNARDGMQRTLDAMAAQESVE
;
A
#
# COMPACT_ATOMS: atom_id res chain seq x y z
N MET A 1 0.21 15.70 10.59
CA MET A 1 -0.17 14.35 10.12
C MET A 1 -1.20 14.46 9.01
N ALA A 2 -0.98 13.79 7.92
CA ALA A 2 -1.93 13.75 6.81
C ALA A 2 -2.57 12.36 6.76
N ARG A 3 -3.91 12.32 6.73
CA ARG A 3 -4.65 11.06 6.57
C ARG A 3 -5.22 11.01 5.17
N LEU A 4 -4.88 9.95 4.45
CA LEU A 4 -5.36 9.68 3.11
C LEU A 4 -6.22 8.43 3.15
N HIS A 5 -7.39 8.49 2.51
CA HIS A 5 -8.30 7.34 2.46
C HIS A 5 -8.80 7.17 1.04
N GLU A 6 -8.64 5.97 0.51
CA GLU A 6 -9.13 5.60 -0.81
C GLU A 6 -9.85 4.26 -0.74
N THR A 7 -10.89 4.13 -1.55
CA THR A 7 -11.68 2.91 -1.65
C THR A 7 -11.68 2.43 -3.09
N LEU A 8 -11.58 1.13 -3.28
CA LEU A 8 -11.68 0.53 -4.60
C LEU A 8 -12.43 -0.80 -4.53
N GLN A 9 -12.92 -1.25 -5.68
CA GLN A 9 -13.57 -2.55 -5.82
C GLN A 9 -12.94 -3.30 -6.98
N THR A 10 -12.81 -4.62 -6.81
CA THR A 10 -12.27 -5.50 -7.84
C THR A 10 -13.08 -6.79 -7.89
N THR A 11 -13.09 -7.44 -9.05
CA THR A 11 -13.73 -8.75 -9.21
C THR A 11 -12.85 -9.89 -8.69
N LEU A 12 -11.60 -9.60 -8.30
CA LEU A 12 -10.71 -10.61 -7.74
C LEU A 12 -11.24 -11.11 -6.39
N PRO A 13 -11.31 -12.44 -6.15
CA PRO A 13 -11.75 -12.97 -4.86
C PRO A 13 -10.90 -12.47 -3.70
N ILE A 14 -11.52 -12.35 -2.52
CA ILE A 14 -10.91 -11.70 -1.35
C ILE A 14 -9.63 -12.40 -0.88
N ASP A 15 -9.58 -13.72 -0.92
CA ASP A 15 -8.37 -14.46 -0.51
C ASP A 15 -7.19 -14.15 -1.43
N ARG A 16 -7.45 -14.00 -2.74
CA ARG A 16 -6.42 -13.67 -3.72
C ARG A 16 -5.99 -12.21 -3.59
N ALA A 17 -6.95 -11.31 -3.44
CA ALA A 17 -6.68 -9.88 -3.26
C ALA A 17 -5.85 -9.64 -1.99
N PHE A 18 -6.23 -10.28 -0.89
CA PHE A 18 -5.53 -10.16 0.38
C PHE A 18 -4.09 -10.69 0.28
N ALA A 19 -3.92 -11.89 -0.26
CA ALA A 19 -2.60 -12.51 -0.35
C ALA A 19 -1.64 -11.64 -1.18
N PHE A 20 -2.13 -11.02 -2.23
CA PHE A 20 -1.31 -10.16 -3.08
C PHE A 20 -0.98 -8.81 -2.43
N VAL A 21 -1.99 -8.13 -1.88
CA VAL A 21 -1.82 -6.78 -1.33
C VAL A 21 -1.08 -6.79 0.00
N ALA A 22 -1.33 -7.78 0.86
CA ALA A 22 -0.69 -7.86 2.17
C ALA A 22 0.82 -8.11 2.07
N ASP A 23 1.29 -8.65 0.97
CA ASP A 23 2.71 -8.86 0.71
C ASP A 23 3.28 -7.62 0.01
N PHE A 24 3.92 -6.74 0.78
CA PHE A 24 4.45 -5.48 0.27
C PHE A 24 5.66 -5.65 -0.65
N SER A 25 6.20 -6.85 -0.81
CA SER A 25 7.15 -7.08 -1.90
C SER A 25 6.48 -6.95 -3.28
N ASN A 26 5.14 -6.98 -3.32
CA ASN A 26 4.35 -6.74 -4.52
C ASN A 26 4.02 -5.26 -4.76
N ALA A 27 4.37 -4.37 -3.83
CA ALA A 27 3.93 -2.97 -3.91
C ALA A 27 4.35 -2.29 -5.22
N GLU A 28 5.54 -2.59 -5.72
CA GLU A 28 6.00 -2.03 -7.00
C GLU A 28 5.13 -2.43 -8.19
N ARG A 29 4.36 -3.52 -8.06
CA ARG A 29 3.51 -4.02 -9.14
C ARG A 29 2.19 -3.26 -9.24
N TRP A 30 1.73 -2.67 -8.14
CA TRP A 30 0.45 -1.98 -8.14
C TRP A 30 0.53 -0.48 -7.84
N ASP A 31 1.59 -0.02 -7.14
CA ASP A 31 1.73 1.40 -6.78
C ASP A 31 2.76 2.07 -7.67
N PRO A 32 2.33 3.00 -8.57
CA PRO A 32 3.28 3.73 -9.40
C PRO A 32 4.22 4.65 -8.61
N GLY A 33 3.88 4.95 -7.35
CA GLY A 33 4.76 5.70 -6.44
C GLY A 33 5.89 4.87 -5.86
N VAL A 34 5.89 3.56 -6.09
CA VAL A 34 6.94 2.65 -5.60
C VAL A 34 7.84 2.24 -6.75
N ALA A 35 9.11 2.62 -6.68
CA ALA A 35 10.09 2.31 -7.72
C ALA A 35 10.54 0.86 -7.65
N TRP A 36 10.70 0.33 -6.44
CA TRP A 36 11.09 -1.07 -6.19
C TRP A 36 10.62 -1.47 -4.79
N SER A 37 10.37 -2.75 -4.63
CA SER A 37 9.97 -3.32 -3.33
C SER A 37 10.52 -4.73 -3.19
N LYS A 38 10.88 -5.11 -1.95
CA LYS A 38 11.40 -6.44 -1.66
C LYS A 38 11.13 -6.81 -0.21
N ALA A 39 10.98 -8.10 0.04
CA ALA A 39 10.93 -8.65 1.39
C ALA A 39 12.35 -8.79 1.93
N VAL A 40 12.53 -8.47 3.22
CA VAL A 40 13.84 -8.64 3.89
C VAL A 40 14.15 -10.13 4.04
N ALA A 41 13.13 -10.93 4.34
CA ALA A 41 13.25 -12.37 4.41
C ALA A 41 12.14 -13.02 3.57
N ASN A 42 12.46 -14.12 2.91
CA ASN A 42 11.49 -14.83 2.07
C ASN A 42 10.57 -15.69 2.94
N SER A 43 9.43 -15.11 3.36
CA SER A 43 8.47 -15.80 4.22
C SER A 43 7.05 -15.35 3.90
N THR A 44 6.06 -16.17 4.31
CA THR A 44 4.66 -15.77 4.25
C THR A 44 4.43 -14.55 5.15
N PRO A 45 3.68 -13.54 4.70
CA PRO A 45 3.40 -12.35 5.52
C PRO A 45 2.79 -12.71 6.88
N ARG A 46 3.35 -12.10 7.92
CA ARG A 46 2.91 -12.25 9.31
C ARG A 46 3.33 -11.03 10.11
N VAL A 47 2.85 -10.91 11.34
CA VAL A 47 3.31 -9.83 12.23
C VAL A 47 4.82 -9.90 12.37
N GLY A 48 5.49 -8.78 12.14
CA GLY A 48 6.95 -8.68 12.19
C GLY A 48 7.64 -8.84 10.84
N THR A 49 6.94 -9.27 9.79
CA THR A 49 7.52 -9.33 8.44
C THR A 49 7.95 -7.93 8.00
N GLU A 50 9.17 -7.83 7.46
CA GLU A 50 9.75 -6.56 7.06
C GLU A 50 9.97 -6.48 5.55
N TYR A 51 9.79 -5.27 5.02
CA TYR A 51 9.96 -4.95 3.60
C TYR A 51 10.78 -3.68 3.44
N GLU A 52 11.53 -3.61 2.36
CA GLU A 52 12.24 -2.41 1.94
C GLU A 52 11.64 -1.90 0.64
N LEU A 53 11.28 -0.62 0.60
CA LEU A 53 10.68 0.01 -0.56
C LEU A 53 11.47 1.25 -0.97
N GLY A 54 11.57 1.47 -2.27
CA GLY A 54 12.03 2.75 -2.81
C GLY A 54 10.81 3.55 -3.24
N VAL A 55 10.51 4.63 -2.52
CA VAL A 55 9.31 5.45 -2.75
C VAL A 55 9.69 6.72 -3.51
N ARG A 56 8.92 7.03 -4.56
CA ARG A 56 9.15 8.24 -5.35
C ARG A 56 8.59 9.46 -4.61
N LEU A 57 9.48 10.36 -4.24
CA LEU A 57 9.12 11.61 -3.56
C LEU A 57 9.82 12.76 -4.30
N GLY A 58 9.02 13.57 -5.03
CA GLY A 58 9.51 14.78 -5.66
C GLY A 58 10.71 14.59 -6.58
N GLY A 59 10.70 13.61 -7.46
CA GLY A 59 11.79 13.34 -8.39
C GLY A 59 12.94 12.53 -7.82
N ARG A 60 12.85 12.12 -6.56
CA ARG A 60 13.81 11.27 -5.88
C ARG A 60 13.19 9.95 -5.50
N VAL A 61 14.03 8.92 -5.34
CA VAL A 61 13.60 7.65 -4.75
C VAL A 61 14.16 7.58 -3.34
N ALA A 62 13.27 7.59 -2.36
CA ALA A 62 13.63 7.55 -0.95
C ALA A 62 13.43 6.14 -0.40
N PRO A 63 14.41 5.58 0.30
CA PRO A 63 14.25 4.27 0.92
C PRO A 63 13.32 4.36 2.12
N MET A 64 12.40 3.40 2.23
CA MET A 64 11.53 3.25 3.39
C MET A 64 11.49 1.79 3.83
N SER A 65 11.45 1.59 5.14
CA SER A 65 11.29 0.27 5.73
C SER A 65 9.88 0.13 6.24
N TYR A 66 9.22 -0.99 5.92
CA TYR A 66 7.87 -1.29 6.37
C TYR A 66 7.86 -2.58 7.18
N ARG A 67 6.99 -2.63 8.18
CA ARG A 67 6.82 -3.81 9.02
C ARG A 67 5.34 -4.06 9.24
N ILE A 68 4.90 -5.31 9.10
CA ILE A 68 3.54 -5.71 9.45
C ILE A 68 3.39 -5.66 10.97
N THR A 69 2.45 -4.86 11.44
CA THR A 69 2.13 -4.74 12.87
C THR A 69 0.84 -5.45 13.24
N LEU A 70 -0.05 -5.68 12.28
CA LEU A 70 -1.29 -6.42 12.48
C LEU A 70 -1.63 -7.12 11.17
N ILE A 71 -2.06 -8.38 11.26
CA ILE A 71 -2.57 -9.11 10.11
C ILE A 71 -3.73 -10.00 10.56
N ASP A 72 -4.86 -9.85 9.87
CA ASP A 72 -6.05 -10.66 10.04
C ASP A 72 -6.45 -11.15 8.64
N PRO A 73 -6.17 -12.43 8.32
CA PRO A 73 -6.33 -12.93 6.94
C PRO A 73 -7.70 -12.65 6.35
N ALA A 74 -7.69 -12.16 5.11
CA ALA A 74 -8.86 -11.77 4.31
C ALA A 74 -9.69 -10.63 4.93
N LYS A 75 -9.17 -9.93 5.94
CA LYS A 75 -9.88 -8.83 6.59
C LYS A 75 -9.06 -7.56 6.70
N ARG A 76 -7.80 -7.67 7.15
CA ARG A 76 -7.03 -6.47 7.46
C ARG A 76 -5.54 -6.74 7.55
N VAL A 77 -4.76 -5.79 7.06
CA VAL A 77 -3.31 -5.75 7.31
C VAL A 77 -2.93 -4.31 7.64
N VAL A 78 -2.08 -4.13 8.64
CA VAL A 78 -1.55 -2.83 9.03
C VAL A 78 -0.04 -2.90 8.98
N LEU A 79 0.57 -1.92 8.32
CA LEU A 79 2.02 -1.81 8.21
C LEU A 79 2.47 -0.44 8.72
N GLY A 80 3.56 -0.44 9.48
CA GLY A 80 4.25 0.79 9.86
C GLY A 80 5.44 1.01 8.95
N GLY A 81 5.53 2.20 8.36
CA GLY A 81 6.63 2.58 7.47
C GLY A 81 7.48 3.68 8.07
N ARG A 82 8.77 3.66 7.79
CA ARG A 82 9.71 4.67 8.28
C ARG A 82 10.78 4.96 7.25
N GLY A 83 11.00 6.26 6.99
CA GLY A 83 12.10 6.78 6.20
C GLY A 83 12.87 7.83 6.99
N SER A 84 13.79 8.52 6.33
CA SER A 84 14.66 9.51 6.99
C SER A 84 13.89 10.66 7.65
N ASN A 85 12.87 11.18 6.96
CA ASN A 85 12.10 12.32 7.44
C ASN A 85 10.60 12.11 7.26
N VAL A 86 10.16 10.85 7.31
CA VAL A 86 8.76 10.49 7.09
C VAL A 86 8.46 9.20 7.85
N SER A 87 7.26 9.14 8.41
CA SER A 87 6.70 7.89 8.91
C SER A 87 5.29 7.73 8.35
N ALA A 88 4.85 6.49 8.24
CA ALA A 88 3.54 6.17 7.68
C ALA A 88 2.94 4.99 8.41
N VAL A 89 1.61 4.97 8.50
CA VAL A 89 0.86 3.79 8.93
C VAL A 89 -0.15 3.50 7.83
N ASP A 90 -0.02 2.34 7.22
CA ASP A 90 -0.92 1.89 6.17
C ASP A 90 -1.87 0.87 6.78
N ASP A 91 -3.17 1.17 6.75
CA ASP A 91 -4.24 0.31 7.26
C ASP A 91 -5.12 -0.09 6.07
N ILE A 92 -5.07 -1.35 5.70
CA ILE A 92 -5.75 -1.86 4.52
C ILE A 92 -6.79 -2.87 4.97
N ARG A 93 -8.07 -2.58 4.68
CA ARG A 93 -9.18 -3.43 5.06
C ARG A 93 -9.87 -4.01 3.83
N PHE A 94 -10.29 -5.26 3.95
CA PHE A 94 -10.86 -6.05 2.87
C PHE A 94 -12.25 -6.53 3.28
N GLU A 95 -13.19 -6.40 2.35
CA GLU A 95 -14.57 -6.86 2.56
C GLU A 95 -15.04 -7.59 1.31
N GLN A 96 -15.62 -8.76 1.50
CA GLN A 96 -16.18 -9.53 0.42
C GLN A 96 -17.47 -8.86 -0.08
N THR A 97 -17.61 -8.73 -1.39
CA THR A 97 -18.81 -8.22 -2.04
C THR A 97 -19.44 -9.32 -2.91
N ASP A 98 -20.63 -9.07 -3.46
CA ASP A 98 -21.30 -10.04 -4.33
C ASP A 98 -20.49 -10.40 -5.56
N GLY A 99 -19.70 -9.48 -6.07
CA GLY A 99 -18.91 -9.69 -7.29
C GLY A 99 -17.41 -9.73 -7.10
N GLY A 100 -16.92 -9.72 -5.85
CA GLY A 100 -15.48 -9.71 -5.61
C GLY A 100 -15.09 -9.15 -4.27
N THR A 101 -14.30 -8.09 -4.26
CA THR A 101 -13.70 -7.53 -3.04
C THR A 101 -13.73 -6.01 -3.07
N ARG A 102 -14.07 -5.43 -1.92
CA ARG A 102 -13.91 -4.01 -1.65
C ARG A 102 -12.68 -3.82 -0.77
N ILE A 103 -11.85 -2.85 -1.10
CA ILE A 103 -10.64 -2.52 -0.34
C ILE A 103 -10.72 -1.07 0.12
N ASP A 104 -10.57 -0.85 1.42
CA ASP A 104 -10.45 0.46 2.04
C ASP A 104 -9.01 0.63 2.51
N TYR A 105 -8.32 1.58 1.91
CA TYR A 105 -6.92 1.86 2.18
C TYR A 105 -6.80 3.21 2.88
N THR A 106 -6.30 3.21 4.12
CA THR A 106 -6.02 4.44 4.87
C THR A 106 -4.52 4.53 5.12
N ALA A 107 -3.93 5.67 4.77
CA ALA A 107 -2.52 5.94 5.05
C ALA A 107 -2.42 7.20 5.89
N ASP A 108 -1.82 7.08 7.07
CA ASP A 108 -1.48 8.20 7.93
C ASP A 108 0.00 8.52 7.72
N ILE A 109 0.28 9.71 7.19
CA ILE A 109 1.64 10.12 6.85
C ILE A 109 2.05 11.29 7.72
N GLU A 110 3.23 11.18 8.32
CA GLU A 110 3.83 12.23 9.13
C GLU A 110 5.20 12.59 8.59
N LEU A 111 5.39 13.86 8.26
CA LEU A 111 6.70 14.39 7.93
C LEU A 111 7.42 14.75 9.21
N THR A 112 8.69 14.36 9.33
CA THR A 112 9.49 14.55 10.54
C THR A 112 10.75 15.33 10.20
N GLY A 113 11.49 15.74 11.22
CA GLY A 113 12.72 16.51 11.03
C GLY A 113 12.45 17.81 10.30
N TRP A 114 13.36 18.19 9.41
CA TRP A 114 13.25 19.43 8.64
C TRP A 114 12.09 19.42 7.62
N MET A 115 11.65 18.24 7.20
CA MET A 115 10.51 18.13 6.26
C MET A 115 9.17 18.49 6.91
N ARG A 116 9.12 18.59 8.22
CA ARG A 116 7.96 19.11 8.96
C ARG A 116 7.52 20.47 8.45
N LEU A 117 8.46 21.30 8.02
CA LEU A 117 8.17 22.62 7.48
C LEU A 117 7.40 22.58 6.16
N ALA A 118 7.52 21.48 5.42
CA ALA A 118 6.80 21.29 4.16
C ALA A 118 5.39 20.73 4.36
N ALA A 119 5.03 20.24 5.54
CA ALA A 119 3.76 19.56 5.79
C ALA A 119 2.52 20.40 5.37
N PRO A 120 2.42 21.71 5.65
CA PRO A 120 1.26 22.50 5.24
C PRO A 120 1.07 22.58 3.73
N PHE A 121 2.12 22.32 2.95
CA PHE A 121 2.10 22.44 1.49
C PHE A 121 1.99 21.10 0.77
N ALA A 122 2.05 19.99 1.51
CA ALA A 122 2.15 18.65 0.93
C ALA A 122 0.79 18.01 0.60
N GLY A 123 -0.33 18.57 1.04
CA GLY A 123 -1.64 17.94 0.96
C GLY A 123 -2.06 17.52 -0.44
N ARG A 124 -1.88 18.40 -1.43
CA ARG A 124 -2.24 18.09 -2.83
C ARG A 124 -1.37 16.98 -3.42
N ALA A 125 -0.07 17.01 -3.11
CA ALA A 125 0.86 15.99 -3.58
C ALA A 125 0.50 14.63 -2.98
N PHE A 126 0.22 14.57 -1.68
CA PHE A 126 -0.19 13.33 -1.03
C PHE A 126 -1.51 12.80 -1.58
N ALA A 127 -2.50 13.68 -1.81
CA ALA A 127 -3.78 13.28 -2.38
C ALA A 127 -3.60 12.68 -3.78
N SER A 128 -2.72 13.26 -4.59
CA SER A 128 -2.41 12.74 -5.92
C SER A 128 -1.72 11.36 -5.85
N ILE A 129 -0.78 11.22 -4.93
CA ILE A 129 -0.08 9.94 -4.71
C ILE A 129 -1.09 8.87 -4.31
N ALA A 130 -2.01 9.19 -3.40
CA ALA A 130 -3.03 8.25 -2.94
C ALA A 130 -3.97 7.80 -4.08
N ARG A 131 -4.42 8.74 -4.90
CA ARG A 131 -5.29 8.40 -6.05
C ARG A 131 -4.56 7.53 -7.06
N ASN A 132 -3.30 7.82 -7.35
CA ASN A 132 -2.49 7.04 -8.28
C ASN A 132 -2.26 5.63 -7.76
N ALA A 133 -2.02 5.48 -6.47
CA ALA A 133 -1.87 4.17 -5.83
C ALA A 133 -3.17 3.38 -5.90
N ARG A 134 -4.31 4.02 -5.62
CA ARG A 134 -5.63 3.38 -5.74
C ARG A 134 -5.88 2.91 -7.16
N ASP A 135 -5.68 3.78 -8.14
CA ASP A 135 -5.92 3.45 -9.55
C ASP A 135 -4.99 2.33 -10.03
N GLY A 136 -3.73 2.35 -9.60
CA GLY A 136 -2.77 1.30 -9.91
C GLY A 136 -3.16 -0.04 -9.29
N MET A 137 -3.58 -0.03 -8.05
CA MET A 137 -4.06 -1.25 -7.37
C MET A 137 -5.28 -1.82 -8.09
N GLN A 138 -6.25 -0.98 -8.42
CA GLN A 138 -7.45 -1.44 -9.13
C GLN A 138 -7.11 -2.07 -10.47
N ARG A 139 -6.27 -1.42 -11.27
CA ARG A 139 -5.85 -1.98 -12.57
C ARG A 139 -5.15 -3.33 -12.42
N THR A 140 -4.27 -3.44 -11.44
CA THR A 140 -3.49 -4.65 -11.23
C THR A 140 -4.37 -5.80 -10.77
N LEU A 141 -5.26 -5.55 -9.79
CA LEU A 141 -6.16 -6.59 -9.29
C LEU A 141 -7.18 -7.01 -10.35
N ASP A 142 -7.72 -6.07 -11.12
CA ASP A 142 -8.64 -6.38 -12.19
C ASP A 142 -7.97 -7.18 -13.32
N ALA A 143 -6.72 -6.88 -13.63
CA ALA A 143 -5.94 -7.65 -14.59
C ALA A 143 -5.69 -9.08 -14.09
N MET A 144 -5.42 -9.25 -12.82
CA MET A 144 -5.27 -10.58 -12.20
C MET A 144 -6.58 -11.36 -12.26
N ALA A 145 -7.70 -10.70 -11.97
CA ALA A 145 -9.02 -11.32 -12.03
C ALA A 145 -9.36 -11.77 -13.47
N ALA A 146 -9.07 -10.93 -14.46
CA ALA A 146 -9.28 -11.27 -15.86
C ALA A 146 -8.44 -12.47 -16.29
N GLN A 147 -7.19 -12.54 -15.84
CA GLN A 147 -6.30 -13.65 -16.14
C GLN A 147 -6.77 -14.96 -15.51
N GLU A 148 -7.27 -14.91 -14.28
CA GLU A 148 -7.78 -16.09 -13.59
C GLU A 148 -9.08 -16.62 -14.22
N SER A 149 -9.93 -15.74 -14.76
CA SER A 149 -11.18 -16.17 -15.40
C SER A 149 -10.97 -16.87 -16.73
N VAL A 150 -9.78 -16.75 -17.34
CA VAL A 150 -9.42 -17.42 -18.59
C VAL A 150 -8.89 -18.84 -18.34
N GLU A 151 -8.39 -19.09 -17.15
CA GLU A 151 -7.92 -20.39 -16.73
C GLU A 151 -9.08 -21.21 -16.17
#